data_334a214bd6a4e256c4a4696a9ff3f021
#
_entry.id   334a214bd6a4e256c4a4696a9ff3f021
#
_cell.length_a   1.000
_cell.length_b   1.000
_cell.length_c   1.000
_cell.angle_alpha   90.00
_cell.angle_beta   90.00
_cell.angle_gamma   90.00
#
_symmetry.space_group_name_H-M   'P 1'
#
loop_
_entity.id
_entity.type
_entity.pdbx_description
1 polymer ?
#
loop_
_entity_poly.entity_id
_entity_poly.type
_entity_poly.pdbx_seq_one_letter_code
_entity_poly.pdbx_strand_id
1 'polypeptide(L)'
;MKGYQGIFFDEPTKEKLIDLQENPLEEVVKDMHITFLFGKTEKYPTQLMEKETPLEIIGYASDGKNSGFEVKLPEYLEKYYKNSTPPHITVSIGEVDGVKGKPVDTGKLDFKPLEDPITISGKLGYFIYGKGKVLDNSA
;
A
#
# COMPACT_ATOMS: atom_id res chain seq x y z
N MET A 1 7.20 8.10 -18.03
CA MET A 1 7.25 8.58 -16.64
C MET A 1 7.76 7.47 -15.75
N LYS A 2 8.64 7.79 -14.83
CA LYS A 2 9.16 6.83 -13.85
C LYS A 2 8.49 7.06 -12.50
N GLY A 3 7.95 6.00 -11.94
CA GLY A 3 7.26 6.03 -10.67
C GLY A 3 6.30 4.88 -10.53
N TYR A 4 5.25 5.10 -9.77
CA TYR A 4 4.16 4.14 -9.61
C TYR A 4 2.87 4.88 -9.30
N GLN A 5 1.77 4.17 -9.38
CA GLN A 5 0.45 4.73 -9.08
C GLN A 5 -0.36 3.75 -8.25
N GLY A 6 -1.30 4.27 -7.49
CA GLY A 6 -2.12 3.47 -6.60
C GLY A 6 -2.84 4.31 -5.58
N ILE A 7 -2.95 3.79 -4.34
CA ILE A 7 -3.60 4.48 -3.23
C ILE A 7 -2.56 4.88 -2.20
N PHE A 8 -2.68 6.13 -1.71
CA PHE A 8 -1.79 6.71 -0.71
C PHE A 8 -2.54 7.06 0.56
N PHE A 9 -1.85 7.00 1.69
CA PHE A 9 -2.44 7.19 3.01
C PHE A 9 -1.90 8.44 3.70
N ASP A 10 -2.77 9.11 4.47
CA ASP A 10 -2.38 10.27 5.27
C ASP A 10 -1.71 9.84 6.58
N GLU A 11 -1.20 10.81 7.35
CA GLU A 11 -0.48 10.52 8.59
C GLU A 11 -1.33 9.81 9.64
N PRO A 12 -2.59 10.20 9.91
CA PRO A 12 -3.42 9.48 10.88
C PRO A 12 -3.66 8.02 10.49
N THR A 13 -3.90 7.73 9.21
CA THR A 13 -4.08 6.38 8.72
C THR A 13 -2.79 5.57 8.84
N LYS A 14 -1.66 6.19 8.50
CA LYS A 14 -0.34 5.57 8.64
C LYS A 14 -0.06 5.18 10.09
N GLU A 15 -0.35 6.05 11.05
CA GLU A 15 -0.17 5.76 12.48
C GLU A 15 -1.04 4.59 12.92
N LYS A 16 -2.28 4.53 12.43
CA LYS A 16 -3.19 3.42 12.70
C LYS A 16 -2.63 2.09 12.19
N LEU A 17 -2.07 2.10 10.97
CA LEU A 17 -1.45 0.90 10.39
C LEU A 17 -0.24 0.45 11.19
N ILE A 18 0.59 1.37 11.66
CA ILE A 18 1.73 1.05 12.51
C ILE A 18 1.26 0.35 13.79
N ASP A 19 0.23 0.89 14.44
CA ASP A 19 -0.28 0.36 15.69
C ASP A 19 -0.98 -1.00 15.55
N LEU A 20 -1.50 -1.30 14.37
CA LEU A 20 -2.19 -2.58 14.13
C LEU A 20 -1.25 -3.76 13.93
N GLN A 21 0.04 -3.53 13.75
CA GLN A 21 1.01 -4.61 13.54
C GLN A 21 1.18 -5.46 14.79
N GLU A 22 1.05 -6.78 14.66
CA GLU A 22 1.38 -7.71 15.74
C GLU A 22 2.90 -7.82 15.93
N ASN A 23 3.65 -7.79 14.83
CA ASN A 23 5.11 -7.94 14.82
C ASN A 23 5.74 -6.78 14.06
N PRO A 24 5.78 -5.56 14.64
CA PRO A 24 6.42 -4.43 13.98
C PRO A 24 7.91 -4.66 13.82
N LEU A 25 8.45 -4.19 12.69
CA LEU A 25 9.87 -4.29 12.37
C LEU A 25 10.56 -2.94 12.55
N GLU A 26 11.90 -2.93 12.49
CA GLU A 26 12.70 -1.78 12.87
C GLU A 26 12.47 -0.51 12.07
N GLU A 27 12.30 -0.64 10.75
CA GLU A 27 12.20 0.50 9.86
C GLU A 27 10.77 0.68 9.35
N VAL A 28 10.13 1.79 9.76
CA VAL A 28 8.79 2.13 9.30
C VAL A 28 8.86 2.75 7.91
N VAL A 29 8.01 2.27 7.00
CA VAL A 29 7.93 2.81 5.64
C VAL A 29 7.34 4.22 5.67
N LYS A 30 8.02 5.18 5.05
CA LYS A 30 7.58 6.59 5.06
C LYS A 30 6.32 6.82 4.24
N ASP A 31 6.33 6.35 3.00
CA ASP A 31 5.22 6.57 2.06
C ASP A 31 4.41 5.29 1.91
N MET A 32 3.54 5.03 2.88
CA MET A 32 2.68 3.85 2.82
C MET A 32 1.66 4.01 1.71
N HIS A 33 1.53 2.96 0.92
CA HIS A 33 0.67 2.97 -0.25
C HIS A 33 0.32 1.56 -0.69
N ILE A 34 -0.65 1.46 -1.61
CA ILE A 34 -0.92 0.24 -2.36
C ILE A 34 -0.48 0.51 -3.80
N THR A 35 0.47 -0.25 -4.30
CA THR A 35 0.91 -0.10 -5.68
C THR A 35 -0.04 -0.83 -6.63
N PHE A 36 -0.66 -0.08 -7.53
CA PHE A 36 -1.55 -0.63 -8.57
C PHE A 36 -0.77 -0.96 -9.84
N LEU A 37 0.19 -0.11 -10.18
CA LEU A 37 0.94 -0.21 -11.44
C LEU A 37 2.30 0.46 -11.29
N PHE A 38 3.36 -0.23 -11.75
CA PHE A 38 4.72 0.33 -11.79
C PHE A 38 5.05 0.85 -13.17
N GLY A 39 5.80 1.96 -13.23
CA GLY A 39 6.52 2.41 -14.42
C GLY A 39 5.69 3.07 -15.51
N LYS A 40 4.40 2.85 -15.59
CA LYS A 40 3.52 3.42 -16.62
C LYS A 40 2.30 4.04 -15.98
N THR A 41 1.99 5.26 -16.35
CA THR A 41 0.86 5.98 -15.77
C THR A 41 -0.40 5.81 -16.60
N GLU A 42 -1.44 5.27 -15.99
CA GLU A 42 -2.79 5.39 -16.48
C GLU A 42 -3.43 6.59 -15.78
N LYS A 43 -4.25 7.35 -16.49
CA LYS A 43 -4.98 8.45 -15.87
C LYS A 43 -6.19 7.93 -15.12
N TYR A 44 -6.25 8.23 -13.83
CA TYR A 44 -7.47 7.95 -13.06
C TYR A 44 -8.52 9.02 -13.33
N PRO A 45 -9.82 8.65 -13.29
CA PRO A 45 -10.88 9.65 -13.35
C PRO A 45 -10.74 10.67 -12.22
N THR A 46 -10.85 11.96 -12.55
CA THR A 46 -10.69 13.03 -11.57
C THR A 46 -11.65 12.89 -10.39
N GLN A 47 -12.88 12.45 -10.65
CA GLN A 47 -13.88 12.27 -9.60
C GLN A 47 -13.43 11.24 -8.55
N LEU A 48 -12.70 10.19 -8.97
CA LEU A 48 -12.18 9.19 -8.04
C LEU A 48 -11.00 9.72 -7.23
N MET A 49 -10.19 10.58 -7.80
CA MET A 49 -9.04 11.16 -7.11
C MET A 49 -9.43 12.20 -6.06
N GLU A 50 -10.58 12.85 -6.24
CA GLU A 50 -11.08 13.85 -5.31
C GLU A 50 -11.69 13.25 -4.05
N LYS A 51 -12.03 11.97 -4.08
CA LYS A 51 -12.71 11.28 -2.99
C LYS A 51 -11.76 10.44 -2.17
N GLU A 52 -12.08 10.29 -0.87
CA GLU A 52 -11.48 9.24 -0.06
C GLU A 52 -12.00 7.90 -0.55
N THR A 53 -11.10 6.93 -0.70
CA THR A 53 -11.46 5.58 -1.14
C THR A 53 -11.50 4.66 0.07
N PRO A 54 -12.66 4.08 0.42
CA PRO A 54 -12.74 3.12 1.51
C PRO A 54 -12.13 1.78 1.12
N LEU A 55 -11.39 1.17 2.02
CA LEU A 55 -10.70 -0.10 1.84
C LEU A 55 -10.88 -0.96 3.07
N GLU A 56 -10.79 -2.28 2.89
CA GLU A 56 -10.82 -3.20 4.02
C GLU A 56 -9.47 -3.91 4.16
N ILE A 57 -8.90 -3.85 5.36
CA ILE A 57 -7.74 -4.67 5.71
C ILE A 57 -8.28 -6.05 6.06
N ILE A 58 -7.83 -7.08 5.37
CA ILE A 58 -8.35 -8.44 5.52
C ILE A 58 -7.32 -9.46 6.00
N GLY A 59 -6.04 -9.10 6.02
CA GLY A 59 -4.99 -10.02 6.46
C GLY A 59 -3.74 -9.30 6.91
N TYR A 60 -2.90 -10.01 7.66
CA TYR A 60 -1.61 -9.50 8.14
C TYR A 60 -0.53 -10.57 7.99
N ALA A 61 0.69 -10.14 7.68
CA ALA A 61 1.85 -11.02 7.63
C ALA A 61 3.11 -10.28 8.03
N SER A 62 4.03 -11.03 8.64
CA SER A 62 5.38 -10.56 8.94
C SER A 62 6.34 -11.76 8.93
N ASP A 63 7.41 -11.64 8.18
CA ASP A 63 8.44 -12.72 8.11
C ASP A 63 9.77 -12.29 8.71
N GLY A 64 9.80 -11.19 9.47
CA GLY A 64 11.02 -10.62 10.03
C GLY A 64 11.72 -9.65 9.09
N LYS A 65 11.52 -9.74 7.81
CA LYS A 65 12.04 -8.81 6.80
C LYS A 65 11.00 -7.84 6.32
N ASN A 66 9.75 -8.29 6.17
CA ASN A 66 8.63 -7.48 5.71
C ASN A 66 7.43 -7.67 6.63
N SER A 67 6.75 -6.59 6.94
CA SER A 67 5.49 -6.59 7.69
C SER A 67 4.48 -5.74 6.94
N GLY A 68 3.30 -6.29 6.73
CA GLY A 68 2.27 -5.58 5.98
C GLY A 68 0.90 -6.23 6.04
N PHE A 69 -0.04 -5.58 5.38
CA PHE A 69 -1.44 -5.97 5.38
C PHE A 69 -1.92 -6.30 3.97
N GLU A 70 -2.75 -7.33 3.87
CA GLU A 70 -3.52 -7.59 2.68
C GLU A 70 -4.81 -6.76 2.72
N VAL A 71 -5.18 -6.20 1.58
CA VAL A 71 -6.30 -5.28 1.46
C VAL A 71 -7.29 -5.76 0.41
N LYS A 72 -8.57 -5.57 0.69
CA LYS A 72 -9.63 -5.78 -0.30
C LYS A 72 -10.02 -4.44 -0.91
N LEU A 73 -9.90 -4.33 -2.22
CA LEU A 73 -10.28 -3.13 -2.97
C LEU A 73 -11.78 -3.12 -3.25
N PRO A 74 -12.41 -1.93 -3.32
CA PRO A 74 -13.75 -1.83 -3.89
C PRO A 74 -13.77 -2.36 -5.32
N GLU A 75 -14.87 -2.97 -5.71
CA GLU A 75 -15.02 -3.59 -7.03
C GLU A 75 -14.68 -2.61 -8.17
N TYR A 76 -15.11 -1.36 -8.07
CA TYR A 76 -14.88 -0.36 -9.12
C TYR A 76 -13.41 0.01 -9.33
N LEU A 77 -12.51 -0.36 -8.40
CA LEU A 77 -11.08 -0.12 -8.52
C LEU A 77 -10.30 -1.32 -9.04
N GLU A 78 -10.89 -2.51 -9.07
CA GLU A 78 -10.19 -3.73 -9.47
C GLU A 78 -9.60 -3.63 -10.88
N LYS A 79 -10.28 -2.96 -11.79
CA LYS A 79 -9.79 -2.77 -13.16
C LYS A 79 -8.52 -1.94 -13.27
N TYR A 80 -8.22 -1.13 -12.27
CA TYR A 80 -6.99 -0.32 -12.23
C TYR A 80 -5.83 -1.05 -11.59
N TYR A 81 -6.09 -2.15 -10.90
CA TYR A 81 -5.05 -2.92 -10.24
C TYR A 81 -4.37 -3.85 -11.24
N LYS A 82 -3.10 -3.57 -11.55
CA LYS A 82 -2.31 -4.27 -12.56
C LYS A 82 -1.12 -5.04 -11.97
N ASN A 83 -1.07 -5.16 -10.65
CA ASN A 83 0.01 -5.87 -10.00
C ASN A 83 -0.26 -7.38 -9.98
N SER A 84 0.80 -8.20 -9.95
CA SER A 84 0.67 -9.66 -9.95
C SER A 84 0.39 -10.27 -8.58
N THR A 85 0.60 -9.50 -7.50
CA THR A 85 0.35 -9.94 -6.12
C THR A 85 -0.99 -9.39 -5.63
N PRO A 86 -1.57 -9.97 -4.55
CA PRO A 86 -2.76 -9.37 -3.95
C PRO A 86 -2.51 -7.92 -3.48
N PRO A 87 -3.53 -7.05 -3.50
CA PRO A 87 -3.37 -5.70 -2.98
C PRO A 87 -2.88 -5.72 -1.53
N HIS A 88 -1.83 -4.95 -1.25
CA HIS A 88 -1.17 -4.96 0.05
C HIS A 88 -0.52 -3.62 0.37
N ILE A 89 -0.29 -3.41 1.67
CA ILE A 89 0.43 -2.23 2.19
C ILE A 89 1.65 -2.73 2.93
N THR A 90 2.84 -2.28 2.54
CA THR A 90 4.06 -2.52 3.31
C THR A 90 4.15 -1.49 4.43
N VAL A 91 4.25 -1.93 5.68
CA VAL A 91 4.25 -1.02 6.83
C VAL A 91 5.64 -0.91 7.44
N SER A 92 6.35 -2.01 7.62
CA SER A 92 7.70 -1.97 8.18
C SER A 92 8.62 -3.02 7.56
N ILE A 93 9.92 -2.74 7.65
CA ILE A 93 11.00 -3.54 7.07
C ILE A 93 12.00 -3.87 8.16
N GLY A 94 12.49 -5.08 8.16
CA GLY A 94 13.52 -5.55 9.07
C GLY A 94 14.65 -6.28 8.35
N GLU A 95 15.50 -6.92 9.10
CA GLU A 95 16.65 -7.65 8.58
C GLU A 95 16.73 -9.02 9.24
N VAL A 96 16.97 -10.05 8.44
CA VAL A 96 17.17 -11.43 8.93
C VAL A 96 18.43 -11.99 8.30
N ASP A 97 19.35 -12.45 9.13
CA ASP A 97 20.64 -13.02 8.70
C ASP A 97 21.43 -12.09 7.76
N GLY A 98 21.41 -10.79 8.07
CA GLY A 98 22.12 -9.79 7.27
C GLY A 98 21.40 -9.37 5.99
N VAL A 99 20.18 -9.90 5.73
CA VAL A 99 19.41 -9.59 4.53
C VAL A 99 18.24 -8.70 4.90
N LYS A 100 18.26 -7.48 4.36
CA LYS A 100 17.20 -6.51 4.57
C LYS A 100 16.01 -6.80 3.66
N GLY A 101 14.79 -6.63 4.20
CA GLY A 101 13.56 -6.77 3.42
C GLY A 101 13.45 -5.70 2.34
N LYS A 102 12.64 -6.00 1.33
CA LYS A 102 12.31 -5.07 0.23
C LYS A 102 10.80 -4.88 0.18
N PRO A 103 10.29 -3.64 0.12
CA PRO A 103 8.83 -3.41 0.09
C PRO A 103 8.09 -4.23 -0.97
N VAL A 104 8.70 -4.47 -2.12
CA VAL A 104 8.09 -5.23 -3.21
C VAL A 104 7.80 -6.69 -2.83
N ASP A 105 8.50 -7.23 -1.86
CA ASP A 105 8.35 -8.64 -1.45
C ASP A 105 7.18 -8.85 -0.48
N THR A 106 6.60 -7.79 0.08
CA THR A 106 5.47 -7.89 1.00
C THR A 106 4.28 -8.61 0.36
N GLY A 107 4.02 -8.37 -0.92
CA GLY A 107 2.89 -9.01 -1.62
C GLY A 107 3.00 -10.53 -1.75
N LYS A 108 4.18 -11.08 -1.52
CA LYS A 108 4.43 -12.52 -1.61
C LYS A 108 4.31 -13.23 -0.26
N LEU A 109 4.03 -12.50 0.81
CA LEU A 109 3.89 -13.06 2.14
C LEU A 109 2.61 -13.90 2.25
N ASP A 110 2.63 -14.84 3.20
CA ASP A 110 1.46 -15.65 3.52
C ASP A 110 0.60 -14.91 4.54
N PHE A 111 -0.35 -14.12 4.06
CA PHE A 111 -1.21 -13.30 4.90
C PHE A 111 -2.19 -14.16 5.67
N LYS A 112 -2.24 -13.96 6.99
CA LYS A 112 -3.22 -14.59 7.85
C LYS A 112 -4.48 -13.74 7.88
N PRO A 113 -5.65 -14.32 7.59
CA PRO A 113 -6.90 -13.57 7.62
C PRO A 113 -7.15 -12.95 8.99
N LEU A 114 -7.62 -11.70 9.00
CA LEU A 114 -8.12 -11.08 10.21
C LEU A 114 -9.50 -11.63 10.53
N GLU A 115 -9.78 -11.78 11.83
CA GLU A 115 -11.09 -12.21 12.30
C GLU A 115 -12.17 -11.21 11.87
N ASP A 116 -11.90 -9.94 12.04
CA ASP A 116 -12.79 -8.85 11.64
C ASP A 116 -12.04 -7.87 10.71
N PRO A 117 -12.51 -7.69 9.48
CA PRO A 117 -11.92 -6.70 8.58
C PRO A 117 -11.94 -5.29 9.18
N ILE A 118 -10.90 -4.52 8.90
CA ILE A 118 -10.76 -3.15 9.41
C ILE A 118 -10.88 -2.18 8.24
N THR A 119 -11.78 -1.22 8.36
CA THR A 119 -11.97 -0.20 7.32
C THR A 119 -10.98 0.93 7.50
N ILE A 120 -10.28 1.26 6.41
CA ILE A 120 -9.42 2.44 6.31
C ILE A 120 -9.79 3.18 5.03
N SER A 121 -9.23 4.35 4.82
CA SER A 121 -9.39 5.07 3.57
C SER A 121 -8.08 5.67 3.09
N GLY A 122 -7.99 5.89 1.79
CA GLY A 122 -6.84 6.49 1.15
C GLY A 122 -7.26 7.24 -0.10
N LYS A 123 -6.29 7.80 -0.80
CA LYS A 123 -6.53 8.55 -2.03
C LYS A 123 -5.77 7.97 -3.21
N LEU A 124 -6.45 7.84 -4.34
CA LEU A 124 -5.79 7.51 -5.60
C LEU A 124 -4.81 8.60 -5.98
N GLY A 125 -3.65 8.21 -6.48
CA GLY A 125 -2.63 9.16 -6.89
C GLY A 125 -1.47 8.51 -7.60
N TYR A 126 -0.43 9.31 -7.78
CA TYR A 126 0.79 8.92 -8.47
C TYR A 126 2.00 9.27 -7.60
N PHE A 127 3.04 8.45 -7.66
CA PHE A 127 4.34 8.80 -7.10
C PHE A 127 5.34 8.90 -8.24
N ILE A 128 5.93 10.07 -8.41
CA ILE A 128 6.88 10.34 -9.50
C ILE A 128 8.26 10.49 -8.89
N TYR A 129 9.21 9.65 -9.33
CA TYR A 129 10.58 9.71 -8.83
C TYR A 129 11.18 11.09 -9.10
N GLY A 130 11.75 11.70 -8.05
CA GLY A 130 12.29 13.05 -8.11
C GLY A 130 11.28 14.17 -7.86
N LYS A 131 9.98 13.87 -7.90
CA LYS A 131 8.92 14.87 -7.64
C LYS A 131 8.11 14.56 -6.38
N GLY A 132 7.81 13.27 -6.13
CA GLY A 132 7.05 12.84 -4.98
C GLY A 132 5.59 12.51 -5.30
N LYS A 133 4.78 12.52 -4.25
CA LYS A 133 3.37 12.15 -4.32
C LYS A 133 2.51 13.22 -4.98
N VAL A 134 1.65 12.83 -5.92
CA VAL A 134 0.72 13.72 -6.63
C VAL A 134 -0.68 13.13 -6.55
N LEU A 135 -1.60 13.82 -5.90
CA LEU A 135 -2.96 13.35 -5.65
C LEU A 135 -4.01 13.95 -6.59
N ASP A 136 -3.57 14.44 -7.75
CA ASP A 136 -4.44 14.96 -8.80
C ASP A 136 -3.85 14.61 -10.17
N ASN A 137 -4.50 15.04 -11.25
CA ASN A 137 -4.06 14.74 -12.61
C ASN A 137 -3.07 15.76 -13.19
N SER A 138 -2.35 16.49 -12.32
CA SER A 138 -1.28 17.39 -12.75
C SER A 138 0.02 16.65 -13.10
N ALA A 139 0.08 15.36 -12.79
CA ALA A 139 1.28 14.54 -13.04
C ALA A 139 1.51 14.28 -14.52
#